data_5a48e8d3094c3a381e3c8f7eccc62442
#
_entry.id   5a48e8d3094c3a381e3c8f7eccc62442
#
_cell.length_a   1.000
_cell.length_b   1.000
_cell.length_c   1.000
_cell.angle_alpha   90.00
_cell.angle_beta   90.00
_cell.angle_gamma   90.00
#
_symmetry.space_group_name_H-M   'P 1'
#
loop_
_entity.id
_entity.type
_entity.pdbx_description
1 polymer ?
#
loop_
_entity_poly.entity_id
_entity_poly.type
_entity_poly.pdbx_seq_one_letter_code
_entity_poly.pdbx_strand_id
1 'polypeptide(L)'
;MHKTMQDYVADAKATTGTVEPSHAHASGGVILDVREAHELAESGEVAGAVHVPRGFLEAKADPTAPSAHPPLTKAHGGETPVYVLCASGARAALAAKTLTEMGYQAKPIEGGLKSWCDCGLPLKD
;
A
#
# COMPACT_ATOMS: atom_id res chain seq x y z
N MET A 1 -14.89 17.66 19.99
CA MET A 1 -14.90 17.07 18.63
C MET A 1 -13.78 16.08 18.49
N HIS A 2 -14.05 14.96 17.88
CA HIS A 2 -13.06 13.93 17.64
C HIS A 2 -13.02 13.58 16.15
N LYS A 3 -11.89 13.08 15.68
CA LYS A 3 -11.75 12.61 14.31
C LYS A 3 -12.33 11.22 14.15
N THR A 4 -12.97 10.98 13.02
CA THR A 4 -13.45 9.64 12.64
C THR A 4 -12.40 8.96 11.76
N MET A 5 -12.58 7.66 11.51
CA MET A 5 -11.74 6.94 10.54
C MET A 5 -11.78 7.62 9.18
N GLN A 6 -12.95 8.07 8.75
CA GLN A 6 -13.09 8.74 7.45
C GLN A 6 -12.32 10.05 7.40
N ASP A 7 -12.23 10.78 8.51
CA ASP A 7 -11.44 12.01 8.58
C ASP A 7 -9.96 11.70 8.36
N TYR A 8 -9.43 10.66 9.01
CA TYR A 8 -8.04 10.25 8.83
C TYR A 8 -7.78 9.80 7.39
N VAL A 9 -8.69 9.06 6.80
CA VAL A 9 -8.54 8.60 5.41
C VAL A 9 -8.55 9.77 4.45
N ALA A 10 -9.47 10.71 4.61
CA ALA A 10 -9.53 11.91 3.77
C ALA A 10 -8.27 12.75 3.87
N ASP A 11 -7.75 12.96 5.10
CA ASP A 11 -6.51 13.68 5.33
C ASP A 11 -5.33 12.98 4.64
N ALA A 12 -5.26 11.66 4.74
CA ALA A 12 -4.19 10.88 4.13
C ALA A 12 -4.23 11.01 2.61
N LYS A 13 -5.39 10.87 1.99
CA LYS A 13 -5.53 11.00 0.55
C LYS A 13 -5.22 12.42 0.05
N ALA A 14 -5.57 13.43 0.84
CA ALA A 14 -5.22 14.82 0.51
C ALA A 14 -3.70 15.04 0.52
N THR A 15 -2.98 14.33 1.40
CA THR A 15 -1.52 14.42 1.50
C THR A 15 -0.81 13.68 0.36
N THR A 16 -1.23 12.45 0.07
CA THR A 16 -0.50 11.57 -0.85
C THR A 16 -1.05 11.58 -2.28
N GLY A 17 -2.32 11.95 -2.46
CA GLY A 17 -3.06 11.64 -3.67
C GLY A 17 -3.42 10.16 -3.72
N THR A 18 -3.96 9.72 -4.83
CA THR A 18 -4.35 8.33 -5.07
C THR A 18 -3.84 7.91 -6.45
N VAL A 19 -3.88 6.61 -6.73
CA VAL A 19 -3.51 6.08 -8.04
C VAL A 19 -4.56 5.07 -8.49
N GLU A 20 -4.87 5.08 -9.78
CA GLU A 20 -5.78 4.09 -10.35
C GLU A 20 -5.08 2.74 -10.47
N PRO A 21 -5.80 1.62 -10.30
CA PRO A 21 -5.18 0.29 -10.36
C PRO A 21 -4.38 0.04 -11.65
N SER A 22 -4.91 0.43 -12.79
CA SER A 22 -4.22 0.21 -14.08
C SER A 22 -2.90 0.97 -14.17
N HIS A 23 -2.86 2.19 -13.64
CA HIS A 23 -1.62 2.97 -13.60
C HIS A 23 -0.59 2.32 -12.68
N ALA A 24 -1.01 1.90 -11.49
CA ALA A 24 -0.13 1.23 -10.55
C ALA A 24 0.47 -0.04 -11.15
N HIS A 25 -0.36 -0.83 -11.84
CA HIS A 25 0.09 -2.06 -12.50
C HIS A 25 1.11 -1.77 -13.60
N ALA A 26 0.86 -0.75 -14.41
CA ALA A 26 1.70 -0.45 -15.56
C ALA A 26 3.03 0.23 -15.21
N SER A 27 3.12 0.89 -14.04
CA SER A 27 4.26 1.76 -13.75
C SER A 27 5.55 1.02 -13.39
N GLY A 28 5.47 -0.24 -12.98
CA GLY A 28 6.63 -1.00 -12.53
C GLY A 28 7.11 -0.69 -11.13
N GLY A 29 6.38 0.11 -10.36
CA GLY A 29 6.70 0.37 -8.96
C GLY A 29 6.40 -0.82 -8.06
N VAL A 30 6.69 -0.67 -6.76
CA VAL A 30 6.38 -1.70 -5.77
C VAL A 30 4.88 -1.68 -5.48
N ILE A 31 4.22 -2.83 -5.57
CA ILE A 31 2.86 -3.00 -5.07
C ILE A 31 2.99 -3.54 -3.65
N LEU A 32 2.51 -2.79 -2.67
CA LEU A 32 2.59 -3.17 -1.26
C LEU A 32 1.20 -3.50 -0.73
N ASP A 33 1.00 -4.75 -0.35
CA ASP A 33 -0.26 -5.22 0.23
C ASP A 33 -0.17 -5.14 1.75
N VAL A 34 -1.04 -4.35 2.37
CA VAL A 34 -1.04 -4.15 3.82
C VAL A 34 -2.18 -4.89 4.52
N ARG A 35 -2.84 -5.81 3.81
CA ARG A 35 -3.88 -6.66 4.38
C ARG A 35 -3.28 -7.71 5.31
N GLU A 36 -4.15 -8.36 6.10
CA GLU A 36 -3.74 -9.47 6.94
C GLU A 36 -3.55 -10.75 6.12
N ALA A 37 -2.70 -11.64 6.61
CA ALA A 37 -2.37 -12.88 5.88
C ALA A 37 -3.61 -13.72 5.52
N HIS A 38 -4.61 -13.79 6.44
CA HIS A 38 -5.82 -14.56 6.15
C HIS A 38 -6.64 -13.97 5.00
N GLU A 39 -6.57 -12.65 4.79
CA GLU A 39 -7.25 -12.02 3.65
C GLU A 39 -6.63 -12.43 2.33
N LEU A 40 -5.30 -12.55 2.27
CA LEU A 40 -4.62 -13.02 1.06
C LEU A 40 -5.05 -14.45 0.72
N ALA A 41 -5.16 -15.31 1.73
CA ALA A 41 -5.59 -16.70 1.53
C ALA A 41 -7.05 -16.77 1.07
N GLU A 42 -7.91 -15.89 1.57
CA GLU A 42 -9.34 -15.91 1.25
C GLU A 42 -9.68 -15.25 -0.10
N SER A 43 -9.02 -14.15 -0.43
CA SER A 43 -9.40 -13.30 -1.57
C SER A 43 -8.36 -13.29 -2.69
N GLY A 44 -7.23 -13.99 -2.50
CA GLY A 44 -6.14 -13.96 -3.45
C GLY A 44 -5.21 -12.77 -3.23
N GLU A 45 -4.10 -12.77 -3.96
CA GLU A 45 -3.09 -11.72 -3.84
C GLU A 45 -2.61 -11.28 -5.22
N VAL A 46 -2.15 -10.04 -5.31
CA VAL A 46 -1.61 -9.49 -6.55
C VAL A 46 -0.26 -10.13 -6.85
N ALA A 47 -0.08 -10.57 -8.10
CA ALA A 47 1.19 -11.16 -8.52
C ALA A 47 2.34 -10.18 -8.32
N GLY A 48 3.42 -10.65 -7.68
CA GLY A 48 4.62 -9.85 -7.44
C GLY A 48 4.50 -8.82 -6.32
N ALA A 49 3.38 -8.76 -5.61
CA ALA A 49 3.22 -7.80 -4.52
C ALA A 49 4.08 -8.17 -3.31
N VAL A 50 4.54 -7.15 -2.63
CA VAL A 50 5.22 -7.28 -1.34
C VAL A 50 4.14 -7.25 -0.26
N HIS A 51 4.17 -8.20 0.67
CA HIS A 51 3.18 -8.28 1.74
C HIS A 51 3.78 -7.84 3.07
N VAL A 52 3.24 -6.78 3.64
CA VAL A 52 3.56 -6.32 5.00
C VAL A 52 2.24 -5.90 5.65
N PRO A 53 1.71 -6.69 6.59
CA PRO A 53 0.48 -6.31 7.30
C PRO A 53 0.61 -4.94 7.94
N ARG A 54 -0.46 -4.16 7.93
CA ARG A 54 -0.42 -2.77 8.39
C ARG A 54 0.21 -2.62 9.77
N GLY A 55 -0.05 -3.57 10.68
CA GLY A 55 0.47 -3.50 12.05
C GLY A 55 2.00 -3.61 12.16
N PHE A 56 2.67 -4.08 11.13
CA PHE A 56 4.14 -4.22 11.11
C PHE A 56 4.80 -3.20 10.19
N LEU A 57 4.04 -2.29 9.60
CA LEU A 57 4.55 -1.45 8.52
C LEU A 57 5.75 -0.62 8.94
N GLU A 58 5.65 0.12 10.05
CA GLU A 58 6.73 1.01 10.47
C GLU A 58 8.02 0.24 10.74
N ALA A 59 7.91 -0.92 11.38
CA ALA A 59 9.08 -1.76 11.68
C ALA A 59 9.75 -2.31 10.41
N LYS A 60 8.95 -2.67 9.42
CA LYS A 60 9.46 -3.25 8.17
C LYS A 60 9.92 -2.20 7.17
N ALA A 61 9.40 -0.98 7.26
CA ALA A 61 9.71 0.11 6.33
C ALA A 61 10.87 0.99 6.80
N ASP A 62 11.33 0.85 8.04
CA ASP A 62 12.45 1.63 8.56
C ASP A 62 13.77 0.97 8.13
N PRO A 63 14.54 1.60 7.21
CA PRO A 63 15.79 0.99 6.73
C PRO A 63 16.83 0.80 7.82
N THR A 64 16.71 1.51 8.94
CA THR A 64 17.67 1.41 10.05
C THR A 64 17.29 0.36 11.08
N ALA A 65 16.09 -0.19 11.01
CA ALA A 65 15.62 -1.17 11.97
C ALA A 65 16.14 -2.57 11.65
N PRO A 66 16.42 -3.41 12.68
CA PRO A 66 16.80 -4.81 12.42
C PRO A 66 15.72 -5.60 11.70
N SER A 67 14.45 -5.16 11.86
CA SER A 67 13.29 -5.78 11.23
C SER A 67 13.04 -5.33 9.80
N ALA A 68 13.87 -4.44 9.24
CA ALA A 68 13.70 -3.90 7.90
C ALA A 68 13.47 -5.01 6.87
N HIS A 69 12.50 -4.77 5.96
CA HIS A 69 12.15 -5.74 4.91
C HIS A 69 12.70 -5.24 3.58
N PRO A 70 13.81 -5.82 3.07
CA PRO A 70 14.47 -5.29 1.88
C PRO A 70 13.60 -5.15 0.64
N PRO A 71 12.64 -6.05 0.36
CA PRO A 71 11.75 -5.86 -0.80
C PRO A 71 10.97 -4.55 -0.75
N LEU A 72 10.75 -3.98 0.45
CA LEU A 72 10.13 -2.68 0.62
C LEU A 72 11.16 -1.57 0.75
N THR A 73 12.18 -1.76 1.60
CA THR A 73 13.12 -0.67 1.90
C THR A 73 13.98 -0.27 0.71
N LYS A 74 14.09 -1.12 -0.31
CA LYS A 74 14.78 -0.73 -1.56
C LYS A 74 14.14 0.47 -2.24
N ALA A 75 12.88 0.77 -1.95
CA ALA A 75 12.17 1.93 -2.48
C ALA A 75 12.31 3.19 -1.61
N HIS A 76 12.99 3.08 -0.46
CA HIS A 76 13.23 4.23 0.40
C HIS A 76 14.08 5.27 -0.34
N GLY A 77 13.75 6.54 -0.15
CA GLY A 77 14.41 7.63 -0.88
C GLY A 77 13.56 8.16 -2.03
N GLY A 78 12.51 7.45 -2.43
CA GLY A 78 11.50 7.96 -3.34
C GLY A 78 11.76 7.81 -4.82
N GLU A 79 12.84 7.15 -5.25
CA GLU A 79 13.11 6.94 -6.67
C GLU A 79 12.18 5.90 -7.30
N THR A 80 11.78 4.89 -6.51
CA THR A 80 10.81 3.89 -6.95
C THR A 80 9.51 4.12 -6.20
N PRO A 81 8.40 4.35 -6.89
CA PRO A 81 7.13 4.56 -6.20
C PRO A 81 6.62 3.28 -5.55
N VAL A 82 5.88 3.46 -4.45
CA VAL A 82 5.19 2.38 -3.74
C VAL A 82 3.69 2.62 -3.86
N TYR A 83 2.97 1.66 -4.40
CA TYR A 83 1.52 1.72 -4.52
C TYR A 83 0.91 0.76 -3.52
N VAL A 84 0.13 1.29 -2.59
CA VAL A 84 -0.33 0.54 -1.43
C VAL A 84 -1.73 -0.01 -1.68
N LEU A 85 -1.90 -1.30 -1.39
CA LEU A 85 -3.13 -2.05 -1.63
C LEU A 85 -3.71 -2.56 -0.32
N CYS A 86 -5.02 -2.42 -0.16
CA CYS A 86 -5.78 -3.14 0.86
C CYS A 86 -7.09 -3.62 0.23
N ALA A 87 -8.07 -4.00 1.04
CA ALA A 87 -9.33 -4.53 0.48
C ALA A 87 -10.12 -3.46 -0.28
N SER A 88 -10.32 -2.28 0.32
CA SER A 88 -11.17 -1.22 -0.24
C SER A 88 -10.50 0.14 -0.36
N GLY A 89 -9.31 0.32 0.21
CA GLY A 89 -8.53 1.56 0.09
C GLY A 89 -8.27 2.32 1.38
N ALA A 90 -9.01 2.08 2.45
CA ALA A 90 -8.87 2.85 3.68
C ALA A 90 -7.54 2.61 4.40
N ARG A 91 -7.19 1.36 4.67
CA ARG A 91 -5.91 1.01 5.32
C ARG A 91 -4.73 1.44 4.45
N ALA A 92 -4.87 1.30 3.13
CA ALA A 92 -3.85 1.71 2.17
C ALA A 92 -3.61 3.21 2.21
N ALA A 93 -4.65 4.02 2.36
CA ALA A 93 -4.51 5.47 2.46
C ALA A 93 -3.70 5.86 3.70
N LEU A 94 -4.03 5.28 4.84
CA LEU A 94 -3.30 5.55 6.09
C LEU A 94 -1.86 5.09 5.99
N ALA A 95 -1.63 3.92 5.41
CA ALA A 95 -0.28 3.38 5.22
C ALA A 95 0.55 4.25 4.28
N ALA A 96 -0.03 4.74 3.19
CA ALA A 96 0.67 5.58 2.24
C ALA A 96 1.11 6.90 2.87
N LYS A 97 0.28 7.49 3.72
CA LYS A 97 0.66 8.70 4.45
C LYS A 97 1.85 8.43 5.38
N THR A 98 1.80 7.34 6.14
CA THR A 98 2.90 6.94 7.03
C THR A 98 4.19 6.74 6.22
N LEU A 99 4.13 6.03 5.11
CA LEU A 99 5.30 5.80 4.26
C LEU A 99 5.86 7.09 3.70
N THR A 100 5.00 8.04 3.32
CA THR A 100 5.45 9.35 2.83
C THR A 100 6.25 10.06 3.92
N GLU A 101 5.79 10.01 5.15
CA GLU A 101 6.51 10.60 6.29
C GLU A 101 7.84 9.89 6.56
N MET A 102 7.94 8.62 6.19
CA MET A 102 9.15 7.80 6.37
C MET A 102 10.14 7.91 5.20
N GLY A 103 9.83 8.71 4.17
CA GLY A 103 10.77 8.94 3.07
C GLY A 103 10.46 8.15 1.80
N TYR A 104 9.26 7.61 1.65
CA TYR A 104 8.83 6.90 0.44
C TYR A 104 7.96 7.79 -0.43
N GLN A 105 7.94 7.50 -1.73
CA GLN A 105 6.96 8.06 -2.66
C GLN A 105 5.80 7.07 -2.71
N ALA A 106 4.76 7.29 -1.90
CA ALA A 106 3.71 6.30 -1.72
C ALA A 106 2.33 6.87 -2.02
N LYS A 107 1.48 6.08 -2.66
CA LYS A 107 0.08 6.42 -2.93
C LYS A 107 -0.79 5.19 -2.74
N PRO A 108 -2.01 5.36 -2.20
CA PRO A 108 -2.95 4.23 -2.12
C PRO A 108 -3.57 3.96 -3.49
N ILE A 109 -3.77 2.68 -3.79
CA ILE A 109 -4.49 2.25 -4.99
C ILE A 109 -5.98 2.45 -4.73
N GLU A 110 -6.63 3.25 -5.57
CA GLU A 110 -8.04 3.61 -5.42
C GLU A 110 -8.91 2.36 -5.50
N GLY A 111 -9.80 2.20 -4.51
CA GLY A 111 -10.73 1.07 -4.46
C GLY A 111 -10.12 -0.27 -4.05
N GLY A 112 -8.81 -0.34 -3.82
CA GLY A 112 -8.14 -1.54 -3.32
C GLY A 112 -8.24 -2.76 -4.21
N LEU A 113 -8.19 -3.94 -3.60
CA LEU A 113 -8.24 -5.21 -4.33
C LEU A 113 -9.51 -5.37 -5.15
N LYS A 114 -10.64 -4.86 -4.65
CA LYS A 114 -11.90 -4.93 -5.38
C LYS A 114 -11.77 -4.25 -6.74
N SER A 115 -11.28 -3.02 -6.78
CA SER A 115 -11.10 -2.29 -8.04
C SER A 115 -10.03 -2.91 -8.92
N TRP A 116 -8.96 -3.44 -8.32
CA TRP A 116 -7.93 -4.17 -9.05
C TRP A 116 -8.54 -5.33 -9.85
N CYS A 117 -9.38 -6.14 -9.18
CA CYS A 117 -10.05 -7.27 -9.81
C CYS A 117 -11.09 -6.81 -10.84
N ASP A 118 -11.86 -5.75 -10.54
CA ASP A 118 -12.87 -5.22 -11.45
C ASP A 118 -12.24 -4.72 -12.76
N CYS A 119 -10.99 -4.26 -12.71
CA CYS A 119 -10.23 -3.86 -13.89
C CYS A 119 -9.63 -5.03 -14.66
N GLY A 120 -9.79 -6.26 -14.18
CA GLY A 120 -9.25 -7.45 -14.84
C GLY A 120 -7.74 -7.61 -14.70
N LEU A 121 -7.13 -6.97 -13.70
CA LEU A 121 -5.68 -7.03 -13.51
C LEU A 121 -5.28 -8.34 -12.83
N PRO A 122 -4.02 -8.81 -13.03
CA PRO A 122 -3.67 -10.17 -12.65
C PRO A 122 -3.52 -10.37 -11.15
N LEU A 123 -4.00 -11.52 -10.69
CA LEU A 123 -3.72 -12.05 -9.38
C LEU A 123 -2.71 -13.19 -9.50
N LYS A 124 -2.06 -13.50 -8.40
CA LYS A 124 -1.16 -14.65 -8.33
C LYS A 124 -1.95 -15.94 -8.47
N ASP A 125 -1.44 -16.88 -9.24
CA ASP A 125 -2.05 -18.20 -9.45
C ASP A 125 -2.08 -19.06 -8.19
#